data_c8f9af56432bb7e63e02066f1aa1016a
#
_entry.id   c8f9af56432bb7e63e02066f1aa1016a
#
_cell.length_a   1.000
_cell.length_b   1.000
_cell.length_c   1.000
_cell.angle_alpha   90.00
_cell.angle_beta   90.00
_cell.angle_gamma   90.00
#
_symmetry.space_group_name_H-M   'P 1'
#
loop_
_entity.id
_entity.type
_entity.pdbx_description
1 polymer ?
#
loop_
_entity_poly.entity_id
_entity_poly.type
_entity_poly.pdbx_seq_one_letter_code
_entity_poly.pdbx_strand_id
1 'polypeptide(L)'
;MLTMRNLATVLLLVVGAGASAAAESPRFTGSPSCATSMCHGGAGELRHQTTIWQKQDIHSRTYNTLVNARSAQIAAALKIPDAATSSRCTTCHAPFHDVPKAAFLAEITKPAEGVSCESCHGPAEKWIRSHTRPDFSHRDRVLLGLRDLNHLYVRANSCVACHQTVEPALLAAGHPELLFELDGQAVSQPKHWREKGDWHGPKAWLVGQAVALREMSAQLAQEKTPGEKLTAPWAASLWLLQKLDGLDSALPALKSAANASQAHPAADTLARRAAELEWSHDLTRQALQRLAKTHTEFADAKIPRLQQARRAERLVLALDRLTAPLDKPALAKLEPDLKELFALAQSLPDFAPEKFAKSLESLTKKL
;
A
#
# COMPACT_ATOMS: atom_id res chain seq x y z
N MET A 1 43.45 74.24 3.20
CA MET A 1 43.30 72.88 2.75
C MET A 1 42.39 72.18 3.76
N LEU A 2 41.08 72.06 3.44
CA LEU A 2 40.09 71.41 4.27
C LEU A 2 39.97 69.91 3.92
N THR A 3 40.11 69.03 4.89
CA THR A 3 39.87 67.66 4.80
C THR A 3 38.44 67.33 5.21
N MET A 4 37.61 66.84 4.26
CA MET A 4 36.26 66.41 4.55
C MET A 4 36.31 65.04 5.21
N ARG A 5 35.69 64.88 6.39
CA ARG A 5 35.43 63.63 7.07
C ARG A 5 34.05 63.08 6.61
N ASN A 6 34.05 61.94 5.94
CA ASN A 6 32.84 61.23 5.59
C ASN A 6 32.30 60.50 6.84
N LEU A 7 31.10 60.88 7.28
CA LEU A 7 30.28 60.09 8.22
C LEU A 7 29.53 59.02 7.43
N ALA A 8 29.88 57.75 7.62
CA ALA A 8 29.09 56.62 7.15
C ALA A 8 28.06 56.27 8.22
N THR A 9 26.79 56.51 7.93
CA THR A 9 25.67 56.09 8.78
C THR A 9 25.41 54.63 8.52
N VAL A 10 25.73 53.76 9.51
CA VAL A 10 25.39 52.31 9.46
C VAL A 10 23.94 52.16 9.92
N LEU A 11 23.07 51.83 8.96
CA LEU A 11 21.68 51.44 9.20
C LEU A 11 21.63 49.97 9.64
N LEU A 12 21.47 49.72 10.94
CA LEU A 12 21.23 48.37 11.49
C LEU A 12 19.79 47.94 11.10
N LEU A 13 19.69 47.08 10.10
CA LEU A 13 18.48 46.33 9.83
C LEU A 13 18.34 45.20 10.88
N VAL A 14 17.50 45.43 11.88
CA VAL A 14 17.06 44.38 12.80
C VAL A 14 16.08 43.47 12.03
N VAL A 15 16.59 42.39 11.46
CA VAL A 15 15.77 41.31 10.94
C VAL A 15 15.19 40.56 12.14
N GLY A 16 13.97 40.89 12.51
CA GLY A 16 13.19 40.12 13.47
C GLY A 16 12.97 38.71 12.96
N ALA A 17 13.71 37.74 13.48
CA ALA A 17 13.43 36.33 13.30
C ALA A 17 12.09 36.03 14.01
N GLY A 18 10.99 36.18 13.28
CA GLY A 18 9.70 35.65 13.69
C GLY A 18 9.86 34.13 13.78
N ALA A 19 9.96 33.58 14.99
CA ALA A 19 9.83 32.14 15.21
C ALA A 19 8.43 31.76 14.76
N SER A 20 8.33 31.18 13.55
CA SER A 20 7.14 30.49 13.12
C SER A 20 6.95 29.33 14.09
N ALA A 21 6.02 29.47 15.03
CA ALA A 21 5.62 28.35 15.88
C ALA A 21 5.18 27.23 14.95
N ALA A 22 5.97 26.17 14.87
CA ALA A 22 5.58 24.96 14.13
C ALA A 22 4.22 24.55 14.67
N ALA A 23 3.20 24.50 13.81
CA ALA A 23 1.86 24.11 14.22
C ALA A 23 1.96 22.72 14.87
N GLU A 24 1.49 22.63 16.11
CA GLU A 24 1.54 21.40 16.90
C GLU A 24 0.80 20.30 16.13
N SER A 25 1.46 19.16 15.89
CA SER A 25 0.87 18.03 15.20
C SER A 25 -0.37 17.54 15.97
N PRO A 26 -1.48 17.22 15.27
CA PRO A 26 -2.69 16.74 15.93
C PRO A 26 -2.41 15.42 16.66
N ARG A 27 -3.03 15.25 17.83
CA ARG A 27 -2.87 14.07 18.68
C ARG A 27 -3.93 13.02 18.40
N PHE A 28 -3.64 11.77 18.79
CA PHE A 28 -4.57 10.66 18.73
C PHE A 28 -5.58 10.75 19.89
N THR A 29 -6.83 10.40 19.60
CA THR A 29 -7.92 10.38 20.58
C THR A 29 -8.24 8.98 21.11
N GLY A 30 -7.78 7.94 20.40
CA GLY A 30 -8.06 6.54 20.68
C GLY A 30 -9.41 6.06 20.17
N SER A 31 -9.50 4.77 19.86
CA SER A 31 -10.70 4.12 19.32
C SER A 31 -11.97 4.28 20.19
N PRO A 32 -11.90 4.32 21.55
CA PRO A 32 -13.08 4.58 22.38
C PRO A 32 -13.77 5.91 22.09
N SER A 33 -13.02 6.93 21.63
CA SER A 33 -13.59 8.24 21.25
C SER A 33 -14.50 8.16 20.02
N CYS A 34 -14.29 7.16 19.16
CA CYS A 34 -15.09 6.89 17.97
C CYS A 34 -16.27 5.93 18.28
N ALA A 35 -16.12 5.06 19.29
CA ALA A 35 -16.94 3.87 19.52
C ALA A 35 -18.20 4.12 20.37
N THR A 36 -18.56 5.37 20.69
CA THR A 36 -19.78 5.65 21.46
C THR A 36 -21.04 5.28 20.67
N SER A 37 -22.13 4.91 21.36
CA SER A 37 -23.40 4.53 20.72
C SER A 37 -24.03 5.65 19.91
N MET A 38 -23.74 6.90 20.24
CA MET A 38 -24.18 8.08 19.49
C MET A 38 -23.36 8.30 18.20
N CYS A 39 -22.19 7.68 18.11
CA CYS A 39 -21.25 7.80 17.00
C CYS A 39 -21.14 6.46 16.23
N HIS A 40 -19.95 5.87 16.15
CA HIS A 40 -19.68 4.69 15.33
C HIS A 40 -19.87 3.34 16.06
N GLY A 41 -20.27 3.34 17.33
CA GLY A 41 -20.60 2.13 18.13
C GLY A 41 -22.10 1.87 18.27
N GLY A 42 -22.96 2.65 17.61
CA GLY A 42 -24.40 2.49 17.65
C GLY A 42 -24.96 1.45 16.70
N ALA A 43 -26.28 1.29 16.71
CA ALA A 43 -27.01 0.46 15.76
C ALA A 43 -27.27 1.23 14.45
N GLY A 44 -27.35 0.48 13.35
CA GLY A 44 -27.67 1.02 12.01
C GLY A 44 -26.45 1.33 11.16
N GLU A 45 -26.68 1.38 9.86
CA GLU A 45 -25.66 1.44 8.81
C GLU A 45 -24.67 2.63 8.93
N LEU A 46 -25.08 3.73 9.53
CA LEU A 46 -24.23 4.91 9.71
C LEU A 46 -23.49 4.93 11.04
N ARG A 47 -23.70 3.95 11.92
CA ARG A 47 -23.20 3.97 13.29
C ARG A 47 -22.57 2.66 13.76
N HIS A 48 -22.47 1.64 12.89
CA HIS A 48 -21.99 0.31 13.28
C HIS A 48 -20.53 0.02 12.87
N GLN A 49 -19.76 1.04 12.47
CA GLN A 49 -18.40 0.89 11.98
C GLN A 49 -17.47 0.19 12.98
N THR A 50 -17.58 0.57 14.26
CA THR A 50 -16.80 -0.08 15.32
C THR A 50 -17.19 -1.56 15.50
N THR A 51 -18.46 -1.89 15.34
CA THR A 51 -18.94 -3.29 15.42
C THR A 51 -18.38 -4.13 14.28
N ILE A 52 -18.34 -3.59 13.06
CA ILE A 52 -17.73 -4.26 11.89
C ILE A 52 -16.24 -4.46 12.15
N TRP A 53 -15.51 -3.41 12.53
CA TRP A 53 -14.10 -3.48 12.83
C TRP A 53 -13.79 -4.54 13.90
N GLN A 54 -14.48 -4.51 15.03
CA GLN A 54 -14.23 -5.45 16.14
C GLN A 54 -14.57 -6.90 15.80
N LYS A 55 -15.69 -7.14 15.09
CA LYS A 55 -16.21 -8.50 14.88
C LYS A 55 -15.73 -9.14 13.59
N GLN A 56 -15.53 -8.38 12.53
CA GLN A 56 -15.30 -8.89 11.18
C GLN A 56 -13.91 -8.56 10.65
N ASP A 57 -13.35 -7.37 10.99
CA ASP A 57 -12.08 -6.94 10.47
C ASP A 57 -10.92 -7.53 11.27
N ILE A 58 -10.03 -8.24 10.57
CA ILE A 58 -8.85 -8.88 11.16
C ILE A 58 -7.89 -7.84 11.78
N HIS A 59 -7.89 -6.59 11.31
CA HIS A 59 -7.04 -5.52 11.81
C HIS A 59 -7.22 -5.27 13.31
N SER A 60 -8.42 -5.44 13.84
CA SER A 60 -8.71 -5.32 15.29
C SER A 60 -8.04 -6.40 16.16
N ARG A 61 -7.51 -7.46 15.53
CA ARG A 61 -6.94 -8.63 16.21
C ARG A 61 -5.48 -8.90 15.81
N THR A 62 -4.84 -8.00 15.09
CA THR A 62 -3.47 -8.19 14.61
C THR A 62 -2.46 -8.36 15.75
N TYR A 63 -2.68 -7.72 16.91
CA TYR A 63 -1.86 -7.94 18.11
C TYR A 63 -1.88 -9.41 18.58
N ASN A 64 -2.99 -10.12 18.40
CA ASN A 64 -3.11 -11.52 18.83
C ASN A 64 -2.13 -12.44 18.08
N THR A 65 -1.68 -12.03 16.89
CA THR A 65 -0.65 -12.79 16.16
C THR A 65 0.70 -12.75 16.85
N LEU A 66 0.99 -11.70 17.63
CA LEU A 66 2.26 -11.54 18.34
C LEU A 66 2.40 -12.45 19.58
N VAL A 67 1.28 -12.90 20.12
CA VAL A 67 1.24 -13.77 21.31
C VAL A 67 1.04 -15.26 20.99
N ASN A 68 1.17 -15.64 19.72
CA ASN A 68 1.06 -17.04 19.29
C ASN A 68 2.42 -17.77 19.23
N ALA A 69 2.39 -19.09 19.11
CA ALA A 69 3.59 -19.94 19.10
C ALA A 69 4.54 -19.61 17.93
N ARG A 70 4.02 -19.27 16.74
CA ARG A 70 4.84 -18.92 15.59
C ARG A 70 5.64 -17.64 15.84
N SER A 71 5.01 -16.62 16.38
CA SER A 71 5.67 -15.36 16.71
C SER A 71 6.72 -15.54 17.80
N ALA A 72 6.47 -16.42 18.79
CA ALA A 72 7.46 -16.79 19.78
C ALA A 72 8.68 -17.48 19.15
N GLN A 73 8.49 -18.39 18.18
CA GLN A 73 9.58 -19.03 17.44
C GLN A 73 10.40 -18.03 16.63
N ILE A 74 9.76 -17.10 15.92
CA ILE A 74 10.43 -16.03 15.16
C ILE A 74 11.23 -15.14 16.13
N ALA A 75 10.63 -14.74 17.25
CA ALA A 75 11.30 -13.93 18.26
C ALA A 75 12.54 -14.64 18.83
N ALA A 76 12.42 -15.93 19.18
CA ALA A 76 13.55 -16.74 19.66
C ALA A 76 14.68 -16.84 18.62
N ALA A 77 14.37 -17.10 17.34
CA ALA A 77 15.35 -17.17 16.26
C ALA A 77 16.12 -15.85 16.09
N LEU A 78 15.49 -14.72 16.37
CA LEU A 78 16.07 -13.38 16.25
C LEU A 78 16.61 -12.82 17.57
N LYS A 79 16.56 -13.60 18.65
CA LYS A 79 16.92 -13.18 20.01
C LYS A 79 16.14 -11.95 20.49
N ILE A 80 14.90 -11.83 20.06
CA ILE A 80 13.93 -10.83 20.54
C ILE A 80 13.30 -11.39 21.83
N PRO A 81 13.33 -10.66 22.95
CA PRO A 81 12.76 -11.16 24.21
C PRO A 81 11.28 -11.50 24.13
N ASP A 82 10.49 -10.64 23.47
CA ASP A 82 9.05 -10.80 23.29
C ASP A 82 8.59 -10.09 21.99
N ALA A 83 7.91 -10.83 21.13
CA ALA A 83 7.34 -10.29 19.90
C ALA A 83 6.28 -9.21 20.17
N ALA A 84 5.52 -9.34 21.24
CA ALA A 84 4.42 -8.43 21.58
C ALA A 84 4.88 -7.05 22.06
N THR A 85 6.17 -6.90 22.40
CA THR A 85 6.75 -5.63 22.86
C THR A 85 7.87 -5.11 21.96
N SER A 86 8.24 -5.86 20.93
CA SER A 86 9.30 -5.45 20.00
C SER A 86 8.77 -4.55 18.88
N SER A 87 9.38 -3.38 18.68
CA SER A 87 9.05 -2.47 17.57
C SER A 87 9.19 -3.11 16.19
N ARG A 88 10.04 -4.12 16.04
CA ARG A 88 10.14 -4.91 14.80
C ARG A 88 8.84 -5.63 14.42
N CYS A 89 7.97 -5.87 15.39
CA CYS A 89 6.68 -6.56 15.24
C CYS A 89 5.51 -5.59 15.42
N THR A 90 5.55 -4.78 16.48
CA THR A 90 4.45 -3.90 16.87
C THR A 90 4.19 -2.80 15.85
N THR A 91 5.20 -2.34 15.09
CA THR A 91 5.02 -1.33 14.02
C THR A 91 3.88 -1.68 13.06
N CYS A 92 3.67 -2.96 12.72
CA CYS A 92 2.58 -3.40 11.86
C CYS A 92 1.41 -4.00 12.67
N HIS A 93 1.68 -4.77 13.71
CA HIS A 93 0.66 -5.54 14.43
C HIS A 93 0.00 -4.80 15.59
N ALA A 94 0.61 -3.72 16.09
CA ALA A 94 0.09 -2.83 17.12
C ALA A 94 0.68 -1.42 16.96
N PRO A 95 0.34 -0.66 15.90
CA PRO A 95 1.05 0.56 15.48
C PRO A 95 1.15 1.66 16.56
N PHE A 96 0.29 1.61 17.57
CA PHE A 96 0.32 2.60 18.66
C PHE A 96 1.17 2.17 19.86
N HIS A 97 1.76 0.97 19.84
CA HIS A 97 2.56 0.47 20.95
C HIS A 97 3.76 1.38 21.28
N ASP A 98 4.47 1.82 20.24
CA ASP A 98 5.70 2.62 20.38
C ASP A 98 5.47 4.12 20.21
N VAL A 99 4.22 4.56 20.03
CA VAL A 99 3.87 5.98 19.92
C VAL A 99 4.00 6.66 21.28
N PRO A 100 4.73 7.78 21.39
CA PRO A 100 4.91 8.48 22.64
C PRO A 100 3.58 8.90 23.29
N LYS A 101 3.47 8.76 24.61
CA LYS A 101 2.25 9.14 25.36
C LYS A 101 1.80 10.57 25.09
N ALA A 102 2.73 11.50 24.90
CA ALA A 102 2.43 12.90 24.56
C ALA A 102 1.68 13.08 23.23
N ALA A 103 1.74 12.10 22.33
CA ALA A 103 0.99 12.10 21.07
C ALA A 103 -0.48 11.70 21.24
N PHE A 104 -0.93 11.36 22.45
CA PHE A 104 -2.32 11.03 22.76
C PHE A 104 -2.96 12.10 23.63
N LEU A 105 -4.26 12.35 23.44
CA LEU A 105 -5.06 13.23 24.32
C LEU A 105 -5.33 12.61 25.68
N ALA A 106 -5.46 11.28 25.72
CA ALA A 106 -5.65 10.52 26.94
C ALA A 106 -5.06 9.11 26.74
N GLU A 107 -4.80 8.39 27.85
CA GLU A 107 -4.29 7.02 27.83
C GLU A 107 -5.43 6.01 27.48
N ILE A 108 -5.95 6.10 26.26
CA ILE A 108 -7.17 5.39 25.82
C ILE A 108 -6.88 4.25 24.85
N THR A 109 -5.69 4.20 24.26
CA THR A 109 -5.33 3.13 23.31
C THR A 109 -4.66 1.98 24.06
N LYS A 110 -5.14 0.77 23.76
CA LYS A 110 -4.52 -0.46 24.27
C LYS A 110 -3.75 -1.12 23.12
N PRO A 111 -2.52 -1.56 23.31
CA PRO A 111 -1.77 -2.29 22.28
C PRO A 111 -2.57 -3.48 21.72
N ALA A 112 -3.36 -4.16 22.55
CA ALA A 112 -4.21 -5.27 22.17
C ALA A 112 -5.32 -4.94 21.16
N GLU A 113 -5.59 -3.67 20.87
CA GLU A 113 -6.55 -3.27 19.82
C GLU A 113 -6.02 -3.51 18.40
N GLY A 114 -4.73 -3.84 18.23
CA GLY A 114 -4.13 -4.06 16.92
C GLY A 114 -4.09 -2.78 16.09
N VAL A 115 -4.48 -2.88 14.81
CA VAL A 115 -4.61 -1.73 13.89
C VAL A 115 -5.99 -1.11 14.09
N SER A 116 -6.04 0.04 14.75
CA SER A 116 -7.29 0.71 15.13
C SER A 116 -7.67 1.86 14.18
N CYS A 117 -8.79 2.54 14.47
CA CYS A 117 -9.39 3.56 13.61
C CYS A 117 -8.38 4.61 13.10
N GLU A 118 -7.63 5.22 14.01
CA GLU A 118 -6.70 6.30 13.68
C GLU A 118 -5.41 5.83 13.00
N SER A 119 -5.12 4.51 13.00
CA SER A 119 -4.03 3.95 12.18
C SER A 119 -4.29 4.17 10.69
N CYS A 120 -5.55 4.11 10.27
CA CYS A 120 -5.99 4.39 8.91
C CYS A 120 -6.45 5.82 8.71
N HIS A 121 -7.29 6.36 9.62
CA HIS A 121 -7.94 7.67 9.46
C HIS A 121 -7.08 8.86 9.90
N GLY A 122 -5.94 8.63 10.53
CA GLY A 122 -5.06 9.69 11.08
C GLY A 122 -5.55 10.25 12.41
N PRO A 123 -4.72 11.09 13.08
CA PRO A 123 -4.99 11.63 14.42
C PRO A 123 -6.23 12.53 14.41
N ALA A 124 -7.17 12.27 15.33
CA ALA A 124 -8.52 12.82 15.25
C ALA A 124 -8.74 14.10 16.08
N GLU A 125 -7.78 14.54 16.87
CA GLU A 125 -7.93 15.68 17.80
C GLU A 125 -8.63 16.89 17.18
N LYS A 126 -8.19 17.31 15.99
CA LYS A 126 -8.66 18.56 15.38
C LYS A 126 -9.94 18.41 14.57
N TRP A 127 -10.33 17.21 14.16
CA TRP A 127 -11.50 17.01 13.29
C TRP A 127 -12.62 16.16 13.92
N ILE A 128 -12.38 15.42 15.01
CA ILE A 128 -13.37 14.50 15.58
C ILE A 128 -14.71 15.16 15.96
N ARG A 129 -14.71 16.38 16.46
CA ARG A 129 -15.93 17.10 16.87
C ARG A 129 -16.63 17.76 15.69
N SER A 130 -15.86 18.23 14.71
CA SER A 130 -16.38 19.00 13.59
C SER A 130 -16.84 18.15 12.41
N HIS A 131 -16.38 16.87 12.30
CA HIS A 131 -16.66 16.03 11.14
C HIS A 131 -18.14 15.67 10.95
N THR A 132 -18.98 15.85 11.98
CA THR A 132 -20.42 15.61 11.93
C THR A 132 -21.23 16.85 11.48
N ARG A 133 -20.59 18.00 11.40
CA ARG A 133 -21.26 19.27 11.06
C ARG A 133 -21.52 19.33 9.55
N PRO A 134 -22.73 19.73 9.12
CA PRO A 134 -23.07 19.85 7.69
C PRO A 134 -22.23 20.89 6.94
N ASP A 135 -21.82 21.97 7.64
CA ASP A 135 -21.01 23.07 7.11
C ASP A 135 -19.50 22.77 7.07
N PHE A 136 -19.09 21.58 7.53
CA PHE A 136 -17.69 21.18 7.59
C PHE A 136 -17.38 20.20 6.45
N SER A 137 -16.74 20.70 5.41
CA SER A 137 -16.49 19.95 4.18
C SER A 137 -15.49 18.81 4.38
N HIS A 138 -15.45 17.87 3.44
CA HIS A 138 -14.42 16.82 3.42
C HIS A 138 -13.00 17.40 3.36
N ARG A 139 -12.82 18.46 2.56
CA ARG A 139 -11.53 19.16 2.45
C ARG A 139 -11.09 19.75 3.79
N ASP A 140 -12.02 20.34 4.55
CA ASP A 140 -11.70 20.91 5.86
C ASP A 140 -11.23 19.82 6.84
N ARG A 141 -11.87 18.64 6.80
CA ARG A 141 -11.45 17.48 7.60
C ARG A 141 -10.03 17.04 7.27
N VAL A 142 -9.72 16.95 5.97
CA VAL A 142 -8.39 16.59 5.48
C VAL A 142 -7.33 17.63 5.90
N LEU A 143 -7.64 18.91 5.81
CA LEU A 143 -6.76 19.99 6.28
C LEU A 143 -6.50 19.94 7.79
N LEU A 144 -7.42 19.38 8.57
CA LEU A 144 -7.27 19.17 10.01
C LEU A 144 -6.64 17.82 10.40
N GLY A 145 -6.20 17.05 9.42
CA GLY A 145 -5.43 15.81 9.65
C GLY A 145 -6.19 14.50 9.41
N LEU A 146 -7.45 14.55 8.93
CA LEU A 146 -8.12 13.34 8.43
C LEU A 146 -7.37 12.83 7.20
N ARG A 147 -6.96 11.57 7.23
CA ARG A 147 -6.34 10.94 6.08
C ARG A 147 -7.40 10.65 5.01
N ASP A 148 -7.20 11.21 3.80
CA ASP A 148 -8.16 11.06 2.70
C ASP A 148 -8.06 9.67 2.04
N LEU A 149 -8.69 8.66 2.64
CA LEU A 149 -8.71 7.30 2.11
C LEU A 149 -9.58 7.14 0.85
N ASN A 150 -10.34 8.16 0.43
CA ASN A 150 -11.01 8.17 -0.87
C ASN A 150 -10.01 8.36 -2.01
N HIS A 151 -8.88 9.02 -1.73
CA HIS A 151 -7.82 9.21 -2.69
C HIS A 151 -6.94 7.95 -2.76
N LEU A 152 -6.92 7.24 -3.90
CA LEU A 152 -6.28 5.93 -4.04
C LEU A 152 -4.79 5.93 -3.66
N TYR A 153 -4.05 6.99 -4.01
CA TYR A 153 -2.64 7.10 -3.63
C TYR A 153 -2.46 7.17 -2.10
N VAL A 154 -3.33 7.91 -1.40
CA VAL A 154 -3.29 8.01 0.06
C VAL A 154 -3.68 6.68 0.70
N ARG A 155 -4.73 6.02 0.19
CA ARG A 155 -5.16 4.68 0.63
C ARG A 155 -4.04 3.67 0.44
N ALA A 156 -3.43 3.60 -0.75
CA ALA A 156 -2.31 2.70 -1.04
C ALA A 156 -1.14 2.89 -0.06
N ASN A 157 -0.77 4.15 0.21
CA ASN A 157 0.30 4.47 1.18
C ASN A 157 -0.04 4.02 2.60
N SER A 158 -1.31 4.12 2.99
CA SER A 158 -1.75 3.67 4.32
C SER A 158 -1.66 2.15 4.48
N CYS A 159 -2.02 1.41 3.43
CA CYS A 159 -2.01 -0.06 3.45
C CYS A 159 -0.60 -0.63 3.28
N VAL A 160 0.17 -0.13 2.31
CA VAL A 160 1.50 -0.65 1.96
C VAL A 160 2.49 -0.58 3.11
N ALA A 161 2.31 0.36 4.03
CA ALA A 161 3.16 0.56 5.21
C ALA A 161 3.32 -0.73 6.06
N CYS A 162 2.31 -1.62 6.04
CA CYS A 162 2.32 -2.88 6.77
C CYS A 162 2.24 -4.11 5.83
N HIS A 163 1.84 -3.93 4.57
CA HIS A 163 1.48 -5.05 3.69
C HIS A 163 2.52 -5.36 2.60
N GLN A 164 3.66 -4.69 2.53
CA GLN A 164 4.66 -4.95 1.47
C GLN A 164 6.03 -5.34 2.02
N THR A 165 6.66 -4.49 2.80
CA THR A 165 8.05 -4.69 3.19
C THR A 165 8.18 -5.40 4.52
N VAL A 166 8.95 -6.49 4.54
CA VAL A 166 9.33 -7.22 5.75
C VAL A 166 10.85 -7.24 5.81
N GLU A 167 11.39 -7.00 6.98
CA GLU A 167 12.84 -7.08 7.22
C GLU A 167 13.38 -8.46 6.82
N PRO A 168 14.51 -8.55 6.06
CA PRO A 168 15.06 -9.83 5.59
C PRO A 168 15.30 -10.84 6.70
N ALA A 169 15.71 -10.38 7.88
CA ALA A 169 15.93 -11.26 9.04
C ALA A 169 14.61 -11.86 9.55
N LEU A 170 13.50 -11.13 9.53
CA LEU A 170 12.18 -11.66 9.87
C LEU A 170 11.72 -12.72 8.86
N LEU A 171 11.94 -12.50 7.56
CA LEU A 171 11.65 -13.49 6.51
C LEU A 171 12.49 -14.76 6.70
N ALA A 172 13.78 -14.60 7.03
CA ALA A 172 14.67 -15.73 7.31
C ALA A 172 14.26 -16.51 8.56
N ALA A 173 13.69 -15.82 9.57
CA ALA A 173 13.18 -16.42 10.80
C ALA A 173 11.79 -17.06 10.65
N GLY A 174 11.16 -16.98 9.47
CA GLY A 174 9.88 -17.65 9.18
C GLY A 174 8.66 -16.74 9.14
N HIS A 175 8.83 -15.41 9.14
CA HIS A 175 7.72 -14.51 8.82
C HIS A 175 7.26 -14.75 7.37
N PRO A 176 5.95 -14.77 7.07
CA PRO A 176 5.47 -14.92 5.70
C PRO A 176 5.95 -13.78 4.80
N GLU A 177 6.20 -14.10 3.53
CA GLU A 177 6.31 -13.06 2.51
C GLU A 177 4.97 -12.33 2.36
N LEU A 178 5.02 -11.02 2.12
CA LEU A 178 3.84 -10.21 1.88
C LEU A 178 3.77 -9.83 0.41
N LEU A 179 2.57 -9.90 -0.12
CA LEU A 179 2.25 -9.48 -1.48
C LEU A 179 1.17 -8.42 -1.42
N PHE A 180 1.56 -7.17 -1.62
CA PHE A 180 0.62 -6.06 -1.62
C PHE A 180 -0.18 -6.02 -2.92
N GLU A 181 -1.50 -6.04 -2.80
CA GLU A 181 -2.42 -5.85 -3.90
C GLU A 181 -3.64 -5.06 -3.39
N LEU A 182 -3.69 -3.76 -3.75
CA LEU A 182 -4.64 -2.82 -3.16
C LEU A 182 -6.10 -3.15 -3.45
N ASP A 183 -6.43 -3.57 -4.68
CA ASP A 183 -7.82 -3.84 -5.06
C ASP A 183 -8.39 -5.02 -4.28
N GLY A 184 -7.73 -6.18 -4.33
CA GLY A 184 -8.20 -7.37 -3.64
C GLY A 184 -8.24 -7.19 -2.12
N GLN A 185 -7.26 -6.50 -1.53
CA GLN A 185 -7.26 -6.20 -0.11
C GLN A 185 -8.40 -5.24 0.27
N ALA A 186 -8.66 -4.22 -0.54
CA ALA A 186 -9.75 -3.29 -0.30
C ALA A 186 -11.15 -3.95 -0.48
N VAL A 187 -11.29 -4.86 -1.44
CA VAL A 187 -12.54 -5.60 -1.67
C VAL A 187 -12.79 -6.65 -0.58
N SER A 188 -11.74 -7.30 -0.08
CA SER A 188 -11.84 -8.31 0.98
C SER A 188 -11.99 -7.73 2.38
N GLN A 189 -11.62 -6.48 2.60
CA GLN A 189 -11.80 -5.83 3.89
C GLN A 189 -13.29 -5.61 4.19
N PRO A 190 -13.79 -5.98 5.39
CA PRO A 190 -15.17 -5.73 5.79
C PRO A 190 -15.52 -4.25 5.70
N LYS A 191 -16.45 -3.91 4.79
CA LYS A 191 -16.79 -2.51 4.51
C LYS A 191 -17.51 -1.87 5.70
N HIS A 192 -16.87 -0.89 6.29
CA HIS A 192 -17.44 0.01 7.29
C HIS A 192 -17.47 1.47 6.80
N TRP A 193 -17.32 1.65 5.50
CA TRP A 193 -17.38 2.94 4.80
C TRP A 193 -18.32 2.87 3.58
N ARG A 194 -18.64 4.02 3.02
CA ARG A 194 -19.32 4.14 1.73
C ARG A 194 -18.34 4.61 0.69
N GLU A 195 -18.27 3.89 -0.43
CA GLU A 195 -17.52 4.39 -1.58
C GLU A 195 -18.22 5.62 -2.16
N LYS A 196 -17.43 6.60 -2.59
CA LYS A 196 -17.91 7.73 -3.38
C LYS A 196 -17.77 7.37 -4.86
N GLY A 197 -18.89 7.15 -5.53
CA GLY A 197 -18.90 6.66 -6.91
C GLY A 197 -18.57 5.17 -7.00
N ASP A 198 -18.30 4.71 -8.23
CA ASP A 198 -17.97 3.32 -8.49
C ASP A 198 -16.53 3.01 -8.13
N TRP A 199 -16.32 1.84 -7.54
CA TRP A 199 -14.98 1.34 -7.28
C TRP A 199 -14.32 0.87 -8.58
N HIS A 200 -13.18 1.46 -8.93
CA HIS A 200 -12.41 1.10 -10.11
C HIS A 200 -11.25 0.18 -9.75
N GLY A 201 -11.52 -1.13 -9.67
CA GLY A 201 -10.54 -2.16 -9.33
C GLY A 201 -9.23 -2.10 -10.13
N PRO A 202 -9.27 -2.05 -11.47
CA PRO A 202 -8.07 -1.93 -12.29
C PRO A 202 -7.22 -0.70 -12.00
N LYS A 203 -7.84 0.45 -11.74
CA LYS A 203 -7.14 1.68 -11.32
C LYS A 203 -6.49 1.49 -9.95
N ALA A 204 -7.22 0.93 -8.99
CA ALA A 204 -6.71 0.65 -7.65
C ALA A 204 -5.55 -0.33 -7.69
N TRP A 205 -5.66 -1.38 -8.51
CA TRP A 205 -4.58 -2.32 -8.77
C TRP A 205 -3.32 -1.60 -9.28
N LEU A 206 -3.40 -0.78 -10.32
CA LEU A 206 -2.24 -0.07 -10.89
C LEU A 206 -1.57 0.85 -9.85
N VAL A 207 -2.36 1.64 -9.12
CA VAL A 207 -1.85 2.51 -8.05
C VAL A 207 -1.15 1.69 -6.98
N GLY A 208 -1.77 0.59 -6.54
CA GLY A 208 -1.21 -0.33 -5.56
C GLY A 208 0.12 -0.94 -6.00
N GLN A 209 0.20 -1.44 -7.25
CA GLN A 209 1.43 -2.03 -7.78
C GLN A 209 2.56 -1.01 -7.92
N ALA A 210 2.25 0.23 -8.31
CA ALA A 210 3.24 1.29 -8.39
C ALA A 210 3.78 1.68 -7.00
N VAL A 211 2.91 1.80 -5.99
CA VAL A 211 3.32 2.04 -4.60
C VAL A 211 4.13 0.86 -4.06
N ALA A 212 3.73 -0.39 -4.33
CA ALA A 212 4.49 -1.57 -3.94
C ALA A 212 5.91 -1.59 -4.55
N LEU A 213 6.05 -1.28 -5.84
CA LEU A 213 7.36 -1.19 -6.49
C LEU A 213 8.22 -0.09 -5.86
N ARG A 214 7.65 1.06 -5.49
CA ARG A 214 8.36 2.12 -4.78
C ARG A 214 8.94 1.62 -3.46
N GLU A 215 8.12 0.96 -2.61
CA GLU A 215 8.57 0.45 -1.31
C GLU A 215 9.62 -0.65 -1.46
N MET A 216 9.42 -1.59 -2.38
CA MET A 216 10.45 -2.61 -2.67
C MET A 216 11.75 -1.98 -3.17
N SER A 217 11.67 -0.91 -3.97
CA SER A 217 12.86 -0.19 -4.44
C SER A 217 13.57 0.53 -3.31
N ALA A 218 12.84 1.15 -2.37
CA ALA A 218 13.42 1.78 -1.19
C ALA A 218 14.12 0.75 -0.30
N GLN A 219 13.49 -0.40 -0.06
CA GLN A 219 14.08 -1.48 0.72
C GLN A 219 15.35 -2.03 0.04
N LEU A 220 15.27 -2.31 -1.26
CA LEU A 220 16.40 -2.85 -2.02
C LEU A 220 17.60 -1.91 -2.05
N ALA A 221 17.36 -0.59 -2.13
CA ALA A 221 18.43 0.43 -2.12
C ALA A 221 19.16 0.55 -0.78
N GLN A 222 18.56 0.10 0.32
CA GLN A 222 19.17 0.10 1.66
C GLN A 222 20.02 -1.15 1.91
N GLU A 223 19.84 -2.21 1.13
CA GLU A 223 20.58 -3.47 1.29
C GLU A 223 21.92 -3.42 0.56
N LYS A 224 23.02 -3.67 1.29
CA LYS A 224 24.37 -3.70 0.70
C LYS A 224 24.55 -4.89 -0.26
N THR A 225 23.95 -6.02 0.06
CA THR A 225 24.05 -7.28 -0.70
C THR A 225 22.65 -7.91 -0.77
N PRO A 226 21.75 -7.39 -1.59
CA PRO A 226 20.38 -7.89 -1.64
C PRO A 226 20.34 -9.33 -2.17
N GLY A 227 19.74 -10.22 -1.39
CA GLY A 227 19.51 -11.60 -1.78
C GLY A 227 18.40 -11.75 -2.81
N GLU A 228 18.34 -12.94 -3.43
CA GLU A 228 17.35 -13.27 -4.46
C GLU A 228 15.90 -13.13 -3.98
N LYS A 229 15.62 -13.37 -2.68
CA LYS A 229 14.30 -13.18 -2.07
C LYS A 229 13.79 -11.73 -2.13
N LEU A 230 14.67 -10.74 -2.27
CA LEU A 230 14.31 -9.34 -2.44
C LEU A 230 14.37 -8.92 -3.92
N THR A 231 15.42 -9.35 -4.63
CA THR A 231 15.65 -8.91 -6.02
C THR A 231 14.64 -9.51 -7.00
N ALA A 232 14.25 -10.78 -6.84
CA ALA A 232 13.35 -11.43 -7.77
C ALA A 232 11.90 -10.87 -7.73
N PRO A 233 11.25 -10.63 -6.56
CA PRO A 233 9.96 -9.95 -6.50
C PRO A 233 9.99 -8.52 -7.02
N TRP A 234 11.06 -7.77 -6.72
CA TRP A 234 11.26 -6.42 -7.24
C TRP A 234 11.36 -6.40 -8.76
N ALA A 235 12.22 -7.26 -9.33
CA ALA A 235 12.41 -7.35 -10.78
C ALA A 235 11.13 -7.77 -11.50
N ALA A 236 10.34 -8.67 -10.90
CA ALA A 236 9.04 -9.09 -11.43
C ALA A 236 8.01 -7.95 -11.43
N SER A 237 7.98 -7.14 -10.36
CA SER A 237 7.08 -5.98 -10.27
C SER A 237 7.47 -4.88 -11.26
N LEU A 238 8.77 -4.59 -11.38
CA LEU A 238 9.27 -3.63 -12.38
C LEU A 238 8.93 -4.11 -13.80
N TRP A 239 9.21 -5.38 -14.11
CA TRP A 239 8.87 -5.98 -15.40
C TRP A 239 7.36 -5.85 -15.71
N LEU A 240 6.49 -6.18 -14.76
CA LEU A 240 5.04 -6.12 -14.95
C LEU A 240 4.58 -4.70 -15.31
N LEU A 241 5.04 -3.70 -14.56
CA LEU A 241 4.65 -2.31 -14.80
C LEU A 241 5.27 -1.74 -16.09
N GLN A 242 6.47 -2.15 -16.48
CA GLN A 242 7.07 -1.80 -17.77
C GLN A 242 6.25 -2.29 -18.98
N LYS A 243 5.46 -3.39 -18.83
CA LYS A 243 4.54 -3.85 -19.90
C LYS A 243 3.37 -2.90 -20.13
N LEU A 244 3.12 -2.01 -19.19
CA LEU A 244 2.06 -0.99 -19.30
C LEU A 244 2.60 0.37 -19.80
N ASP A 245 3.89 0.49 -20.09
CA ASP A 245 4.45 1.72 -20.63
C ASP A 245 3.73 2.14 -21.91
N GLY A 246 3.28 3.41 -21.97
CA GLY A 246 2.49 3.93 -23.09
C GLY A 246 1.04 3.40 -23.11
N LEU A 247 0.51 2.89 -22.00
CA LEU A 247 -0.91 2.56 -21.86
C LEU A 247 -1.77 3.83 -21.98
N ASP A 248 -1.32 4.90 -21.37
CA ASP A 248 -1.89 6.24 -21.49
C ASP A 248 -0.76 7.29 -21.50
N SER A 249 -0.95 8.39 -22.22
CA SER A 249 0.06 9.46 -22.33
C SER A 249 0.30 10.23 -21.04
N ALA A 250 -0.67 10.23 -20.12
CA ALA A 250 -0.54 10.85 -18.80
C ALA A 250 0.30 10.01 -17.81
N LEU A 251 0.53 8.72 -18.12
CA LEU A 251 1.31 7.82 -17.28
C LEU A 251 2.80 7.89 -17.65
N PRO A 252 3.71 8.08 -16.68
CA PRO A 252 5.14 8.04 -16.93
C PRO A 252 5.60 6.62 -17.27
N ALA A 253 6.55 6.50 -18.20
CA ALA A 253 7.15 5.23 -18.56
C ALA A 253 8.20 4.79 -17.52
N LEU A 254 8.25 3.49 -17.27
CA LEU A 254 9.23 2.85 -16.38
C LEU A 254 10.39 2.17 -17.12
N LYS A 255 10.36 2.13 -18.45
CA LYS A 255 11.36 1.42 -19.29
C LYS A 255 12.80 1.87 -19.09
N SER A 256 13.02 3.10 -18.64
CA SER A 256 14.35 3.63 -18.34
C SER A 256 14.87 3.27 -16.94
N ALA A 257 14.02 2.74 -16.07
CA ALA A 257 14.43 2.32 -14.73
C ALA A 257 15.14 0.95 -14.80
N ALA A 258 16.43 0.93 -14.56
CA ALA A 258 17.25 -0.28 -14.60
C ALA A 258 17.67 -0.79 -13.20
N ASN A 259 17.49 0.04 -12.17
CA ASN A 259 17.85 -0.28 -10.79
C ASN A 259 16.87 0.35 -9.79
N ALA A 260 16.99 -0.02 -8.53
CA ALA A 260 16.09 0.41 -7.45
C ALA A 260 16.07 1.94 -7.25
N SER A 261 17.22 2.61 -7.34
CA SER A 261 17.30 4.07 -7.16
C SER A 261 16.58 4.84 -8.27
N GLN A 262 16.54 4.31 -9.48
CA GLN A 262 15.77 4.88 -10.60
C GLN A 262 14.30 4.50 -10.52
N ALA A 263 13.99 3.25 -10.14
CA ALA A 263 12.62 2.76 -10.05
C ALA A 263 11.81 3.43 -8.95
N HIS A 264 12.41 3.77 -7.81
CA HIS A 264 11.73 4.40 -6.68
C HIS A 264 10.98 5.70 -7.06
N PRO A 265 11.64 6.77 -7.56
CA PRO A 265 10.94 8.01 -7.91
C PRO A 265 10.01 7.84 -9.11
N ALA A 266 10.35 6.97 -10.07
CA ALA A 266 9.51 6.71 -11.23
C ALA A 266 8.21 6.01 -10.83
N ALA A 267 8.26 5.04 -9.92
CA ALA A 267 7.10 4.34 -9.39
C ALA A 267 6.21 5.26 -8.53
N ASP A 268 6.78 6.15 -7.72
CA ASP A 268 6.00 7.15 -6.98
C ASP A 268 5.25 8.10 -7.93
N THR A 269 5.93 8.57 -8.97
CA THR A 269 5.31 9.43 -9.99
C THR A 269 4.19 8.68 -10.72
N LEU A 270 4.40 7.41 -11.09
CA LEU A 270 3.37 6.57 -11.70
C LEU A 270 2.16 6.42 -10.79
N ALA A 271 2.37 6.12 -9.50
CA ALA A 271 1.29 5.95 -8.53
C ALA A 271 0.42 7.22 -8.41
N ARG A 272 1.05 8.39 -8.32
CA ARG A 272 0.34 9.69 -8.24
C ARG A 272 -0.46 9.95 -9.51
N ARG A 273 0.15 9.79 -10.68
CA ARG A 273 -0.53 10.01 -11.96
C ARG A 273 -1.65 9.02 -12.20
N ALA A 274 -1.45 7.74 -11.88
CA ALA A 274 -2.49 6.73 -11.98
C ALA A 274 -3.68 7.02 -11.04
N ALA A 275 -3.44 7.59 -9.85
CA ALA A 275 -4.50 7.96 -8.93
C ALA A 275 -5.39 9.08 -9.47
N GLU A 276 -4.84 10.01 -10.26
CA GLU A 276 -5.56 11.11 -10.89
C GLU A 276 -6.20 10.75 -12.23
N LEU A 277 -5.73 9.66 -12.86
CA LEU A 277 -6.19 9.25 -14.19
C LEU A 277 -7.68 8.90 -14.18
N GLU A 278 -8.43 9.41 -15.14
CA GLU A 278 -9.77 8.91 -15.44
C GLU A 278 -9.67 7.54 -16.12
N TRP A 279 -10.03 6.49 -15.38
CA TRP A 279 -9.87 5.12 -15.85
C TRP A 279 -11.07 4.67 -16.67
N SER A 280 -10.83 4.18 -17.89
CA SER A 280 -11.86 3.70 -18.80
C SER A 280 -11.86 2.17 -18.95
N HIS A 281 -12.95 1.62 -19.47
CA HIS A 281 -13.02 0.21 -19.88
C HIS A 281 -12.01 -0.11 -20.99
N ASP A 282 -11.70 0.85 -21.88
CA ASP A 282 -10.71 0.67 -22.92
C ASP A 282 -9.30 0.55 -22.36
N LEU A 283 -8.94 1.33 -21.36
CA LEU A 283 -7.67 1.19 -20.64
C LEU A 283 -7.54 -0.19 -19.99
N THR A 284 -8.62 -0.68 -19.37
CA THR A 284 -8.65 -2.04 -18.81
C THR A 284 -8.38 -3.10 -19.87
N ARG A 285 -9.07 -3.01 -21.01
CA ARG A 285 -8.91 -3.95 -22.13
C ARG A 285 -7.50 -3.90 -22.71
N GLN A 286 -6.95 -2.70 -22.94
CA GLN A 286 -5.60 -2.54 -23.45
C GLN A 286 -4.55 -3.09 -22.46
N ALA A 287 -4.68 -2.82 -21.17
CA ALA A 287 -3.80 -3.38 -20.14
C ALA A 287 -3.83 -4.91 -20.13
N LEU A 288 -5.03 -5.48 -20.13
CA LEU A 288 -5.26 -6.94 -20.17
C LEU A 288 -4.60 -7.56 -21.40
N GLN A 289 -4.81 -6.99 -22.59
CA GLN A 289 -4.22 -7.51 -23.84
C GLN A 289 -2.68 -7.40 -23.86
N ARG A 290 -2.11 -6.31 -23.33
CA ARG A 290 -0.65 -6.15 -23.25
C ARG A 290 -0.03 -7.19 -22.33
N LEU A 291 -0.62 -7.41 -21.17
CA LEU A 291 -0.13 -8.38 -20.18
C LEU A 291 -0.29 -9.83 -20.69
N ALA A 292 -1.42 -10.18 -21.29
CA ALA A 292 -1.65 -11.51 -21.84
C ALA A 292 -0.65 -11.86 -22.96
N LYS A 293 -0.25 -10.89 -23.78
CA LYS A 293 0.75 -11.08 -24.87
C LYS A 293 2.17 -11.39 -24.39
N THR A 294 2.42 -11.36 -23.09
CA THR A 294 3.77 -11.66 -22.53
C THR A 294 4.10 -13.15 -22.51
N HIS A 295 3.24 -14.03 -22.99
CA HIS A 295 3.43 -15.49 -23.00
C HIS A 295 4.77 -15.93 -23.61
N THR A 296 5.26 -15.26 -24.66
CA THR A 296 6.54 -15.60 -25.30
C THR A 296 7.76 -15.37 -24.39
N GLU A 297 7.66 -14.48 -23.40
CA GLU A 297 8.75 -14.20 -22.48
C GLU A 297 8.94 -15.27 -21.41
N PHE A 298 7.93 -16.09 -21.16
CA PHE A 298 8.05 -17.25 -20.27
C PHE A 298 8.75 -18.45 -20.92
N ALA A 299 8.87 -18.47 -22.23
CA ALA A 299 9.64 -19.47 -22.96
C ALA A 299 11.15 -19.16 -23.02
N ASP A 300 11.59 -17.99 -22.56
CA ASP A 300 13.00 -17.60 -22.57
C ASP A 300 13.79 -18.30 -21.46
N ALA A 301 14.55 -19.33 -21.87
CA ALA A 301 15.40 -20.12 -20.96
C ALA A 301 16.56 -19.32 -20.29
N LYS A 302 16.86 -18.10 -20.78
CA LYS A 302 17.89 -17.23 -20.17
C LYS A 302 17.43 -16.58 -18.87
N ILE A 303 16.12 -16.53 -18.63
CA ILE A 303 15.59 -15.93 -17.41
C ILE A 303 15.56 -16.99 -16.31
N PRO A 304 16.13 -16.72 -15.13
CA PRO A 304 16.13 -17.66 -14.02
C PRO A 304 14.69 -18.11 -13.64
N ARG A 305 14.51 -19.41 -13.35
CA ARG A 305 13.19 -19.99 -13.05
C ARG A 305 12.45 -19.23 -11.93
N LEU A 306 13.16 -18.86 -10.85
CA LEU A 306 12.54 -18.12 -9.76
C LEU A 306 12.05 -16.75 -10.22
N GLN A 307 12.79 -16.06 -11.07
CA GLN A 307 12.35 -14.78 -11.61
C GLN A 307 11.12 -14.93 -12.50
N GLN A 308 11.07 -15.98 -13.33
CA GLN A 308 9.87 -16.28 -14.12
C GLN A 308 8.66 -16.63 -13.24
N ALA A 309 8.86 -17.42 -12.19
CA ALA A 309 7.82 -17.75 -11.23
C ALA A 309 7.27 -16.48 -10.54
N ARG A 310 8.13 -15.56 -10.12
CA ARG A 310 7.69 -14.27 -9.52
C ARG A 310 6.99 -13.37 -10.55
N ARG A 311 7.38 -13.40 -11.81
CA ARG A 311 6.63 -12.73 -12.90
C ARG A 311 5.23 -13.35 -13.06
N ALA A 312 5.12 -14.67 -13.07
CA ALA A 312 3.86 -15.38 -13.18
C ALA A 312 2.92 -15.05 -12.02
N GLU A 313 3.42 -15.06 -10.78
CA GLU A 313 2.69 -14.70 -9.58
C GLU A 313 2.07 -13.29 -9.67
N ARG A 314 2.86 -12.29 -10.11
CA ARG A 314 2.38 -10.91 -10.30
C ARG A 314 1.41 -10.80 -11.46
N LEU A 315 1.68 -11.51 -12.55
CA LEU A 315 0.86 -11.48 -13.76
C LEU A 315 -0.53 -12.07 -13.52
N VAL A 316 -0.64 -13.21 -12.85
CA VAL A 316 -1.97 -13.85 -12.63
C VAL A 316 -2.86 -12.96 -11.75
N LEU A 317 -2.30 -12.29 -10.74
CA LEU A 317 -3.05 -11.32 -9.93
C LEU A 317 -3.49 -10.11 -10.78
N ALA A 318 -2.63 -9.62 -11.66
CA ALA A 318 -2.98 -8.54 -12.57
C ALA A 318 -4.12 -8.95 -13.52
N LEU A 319 -4.03 -10.13 -14.12
CA LEU A 319 -5.07 -10.66 -15.01
C LEU A 319 -6.40 -10.83 -14.29
N ASP A 320 -6.39 -11.35 -13.05
CA ASP A 320 -7.59 -11.48 -12.22
C ASP A 320 -8.26 -10.11 -11.97
N ARG A 321 -7.48 -9.12 -11.55
CA ARG A 321 -8.01 -7.77 -11.28
C ARG A 321 -8.53 -7.05 -12.54
N LEU A 322 -7.85 -7.24 -13.67
CA LEU A 322 -8.24 -6.63 -14.95
C LEU A 322 -9.43 -7.34 -15.61
N THR A 323 -9.66 -8.63 -15.35
CA THR A 323 -10.83 -9.36 -15.85
C THR A 323 -12.06 -9.19 -14.98
N ALA A 324 -11.92 -8.84 -13.69
CA ALA A 324 -13.02 -8.69 -12.75
C ALA A 324 -14.17 -7.75 -13.23
N PRO A 325 -13.91 -6.62 -13.94
CA PRO A 325 -14.98 -5.77 -14.45
C PRO A 325 -15.59 -6.24 -15.78
N LEU A 326 -15.16 -7.37 -16.35
CA LEU A 326 -15.76 -7.91 -17.56
C LEU A 326 -17.17 -8.45 -17.28
N ASP A 327 -17.99 -8.50 -18.31
CA ASP A 327 -19.31 -9.13 -18.20
C ASP A 327 -19.22 -10.64 -17.90
N LYS A 328 -20.28 -11.21 -17.35
CA LYS A 328 -20.31 -12.63 -16.95
C LYS A 328 -19.98 -13.60 -18.08
N PRO A 329 -20.47 -13.46 -19.33
CA PRO A 329 -20.12 -14.33 -20.44
C PRO A 329 -18.64 -14.27 -20.80
N ALA A 330 -18.04 -13.08 -20.86
CA ALA A 330 -16.61 -12.90 -21.13
C ALA A 330 -15.76 -13.52 -20.02
N LEU A 331 -16.10 -13.27 -18.77
CA LEU A 331 -15.39 -13.83 -17.63
C LEU A 331 -15.46 -15.36 -17.61
N ALA A 332 -16.65 -15.95 -17.83
CA ALA A 332 -16.82 -17.41 -17.87
C ALA A 332 -15.97 -18.09 -18.94
N LYS A 333 -15.72 -17.40 -20.07
CA LYS A 333 -14.85 -17.89 -21.15
C LYS A 333 -13.37 -17.94 -20.73
N LEU A 334 -12.92 -17.02 -19.88
CA LEU A 334 -11.53 -16.87 -19.44
C LEU A 334 -11.24 -17.66 -18.15
N GLU A 335 -12.24 -17.93 -17.34
CA GLU A 335 -12.12 -18.53 -16.00
C GLU A 335 -11.30 -19.84 -15.97
N PRO A 336 -11.46 -20.80 -16.93
CA PRO A 336 -10.65 -22.02 -16.93
C PRO A 336 -9.15 -21.75 -17.07
N ASP A 337 -8.76 -20.83 -17.99
CA ASP A 337 -7.35 -20.47 -18.19
C ASP A 337 -6.81 -19.71 -16.97
N LEU A 338 -7.59 -18.82 -16.38
CA LEU A 338 -7.18 -18.11 -15.14
C LEU A 338 -6.94 -19.09 -14.00
N LYS A 339 -7.81 -20.07 -13.79
CA LYS A 339 -7.63 -21.11 -12.76
C LYS A 339 -6.35 -21.92 -12.99
N GLU A 340 -6.07 -22.30 -14.23
CA GLU A 340 -4.84 -23.02 -14.57
C GLU A 340 -3.60 -22.16 -14.34
N LEU A 341 -3.62 -20.91 -14.79
CA LEU A 341 -2.53 -19.96 -14.57
C LEU A 341 -2.24 -19.73 -13.09
N PHE A 342 -3.29 -19.62 -12.24
CA PHE A 342 -3.11 -19.54 -10.79
C PHE A 342 -2.46 -20.80 -10.22
N ALA A 343 -2.93 -21.98 -10.61
CA ALA A 343 -2.36 -23.25 -10.15
C ALA A 343 -0.87 -23.38 -10.53
N LEU A 344 -0.52 -22.99 -11.75
CA LEU A 344 0.86 -22.99 -12.24
C LEU A 344 1.73 -21.98 -11.49
N ALA A 345 1.24 -20.75 -11.24
CA ALA A 345 1.98 -19.73 -10.52
C ALA A 345 2.25 -20.12 -9.06
N GLN A 346 1.38 -20.90 -8.42
CA GLN A 346 1.53 -21.39 -7.06
C GLN A 346 2.41 -22.62 -6.92
N SER A 347 2.86 -23.23 -8.03
CA SER A 347 3.62 -24.47 -8.02
C SER A 347 5.10 -24.32 -7.62
N LEU A 348 5.52 -23.21 -7.03
CA LEU A 348 6.88 -23.05 -6.51
C LEU A 348 7.23 -24.15 -5.48
N PRO A 349 8.44 -24.75 -5.57
CA PRO A 349 9.59 -24.46 -6.45
C PRO A 349 9.52 -25.09 -7.85
N ASP A 350 8.48 -25.86 -8.17
CA ASP A 350 8.37 -26.66 -9.40
C ASP A 350 7.73 -25.90 -10.58
N PHE A 351 7.83 -24.57 -10.56
CA PHE A 351 7.26 -23.73 -11.63
C PHE A 351 7.75 -24.18 -13.02
N ALA A 352 6.79 -24.40 -13.92
CA ALA A 352 7.03 -24.84 -15.30
C ALA A 352 6.72 -23.69 -16.30
N PRO A 353 7.72 -22.90 -16.71
CA PRO A 353 7.52 -21.72 -17.54
C PRO A 353 6.83 -22.02 -18.88
N GLU A 354 7.18 -23.12 -19.53
CA GLU A 354 6.59 -23.50 -20.83
C GLU A 354 5.09 -23.85 -20.73
N LYS A 355 4.68 -24.51 -19.63
CA LYS A 355 3.26 -24.78 -19.37
C LYS A 355 2.51 -23.49 -19.12
N PHE A 356 3.10 -22.59 -18.32
CA PHE A 356 2.53 -21.28 -18.04
C PHE A 356 2.37 -20.47 -19.34
N ALA A 357 3.39 -20.45 -20.21
CA ALA A 357 3.36 -19.78 -21.51
C ALA A 357 2.19 -20.30 -22.38
N LYS A 358 1.98 -21.61 -22.47
CA LYS A 358 0.87 -22.22 -23.24
C LYS A 358 -0.51 -21.83 -22.69
N SER A 359 -0.69 -21.86 -21.37
CA SER A 359 -1.95 -21.47 -20.76
C SER A 359 -2.23 -19.96 -20.96
N LEU A 360 -1.20 -19.12 -20.85
CA LEU A 360 -1.31 -17.68 -21.11
C LEU A 360 -1.60 -17.38 -22.59
N GLU A 361 -1.02 -18.15 -23.53
CA GLU A 361 -1.34 -18.05 -24.96
C GLU A 361 -2.80 -18.44 -25.23
N SER A 362 -3.33 -19.49 -24.56
CA SER A 362 -4.74 -19.85 -24.64
C SER A 362 -5.66 -18.72 -24.21
N LEU A 363 -5.37 -18.11 -23.06
CA LEU A 363 -6.10 -16.95 -22.57
C LEU A 363 -6.04 -15.79 -23.57
N THR A 364 -4.85 -15.51 -24.15
CA THR A 364 -4.66 -14.44 -25.15
C THR A 364 -5.55 -14.59 -26.36
N LYS A 365 -5.75 -15.84 -26.85
CA LYS A 365 -6.61 -16.14 -28.01
C LYS A 365 -8.11 -15.94 -27.73
N LYS A 366 -8.50 -15.87 -26.46
CA LYS A 366 -9.89 -15.70 -26.03
C LYS A 366 -10.26 -14.24 -25.72
N LEU A 367 -9.26 -13.37 -25.53
CA LEU A 367 -9.41 -11.92 -25.34
C LEU A 367 -9.65 -11.19 -26.66
#